data_d55243d61bcac7842437df79193deff8
#
_entry.id   d55243d61bcac7842437df79193deff8
#
_cell.length_a   1.000
_cell.length_b   1.000
_cell.length_c   1.000
_cell.angle_alpha   90.00
_cell.angle_beta   90.00
_cell.angle_gamma   90.00
#
_symmetry.space_group_name_H-M   'P 1'
#
loop_
_entity.id
_entity.type
_entity.pdbx_description
1 polymer ?
#
loop_
_entity_poly.entity_id
_entity_poly.type
_entity_poly.pdbx_seq_one_letter_code
_entity_poly.pdbx_strand_id
1 'polypeptide(L)'
;MLKSQPIIAFAPTRKPSRAKKFYANTLGLKLVSEDSFALVFEAGGTMLRVVTVQELTPAGYTILGWIVPRIAQTIQALKRRRVKFQRYPWMEQDKLGIWTSPSGAKIAWFHDPDGNILSLTQFAQNESSRTRKKRALPARRVP
;
A
#
# COMPACT_ATOMS: atom_id res chain seq x y z
N MET A 1 -10.77 4.01 -23.81
CA MET A 1 -9.57 4.82 -23.95
C MET A 1 -8.47 4.43 -22.95
N LEU A 2 -8.73 4.45 -21.66
CA LEU A 2 -7.69 4.15 -20.65
C LEU A 2 -7.72 2.74 -20.08
N LYS A 3 -8.71 1.93 -20.40
CA LYS A 3 -8.90 0.61 -19.76
C LYS A 3 -7.76 -0.38 -19.98
N SER A 4 -6.95 -0.19 -21.00
CA SER A 4 -5.81 -1.06 -21.28
C SER A 4 -4.46 -0.39 -21.01
N GLN A 5 -4.47 0.80 -20.43
CA GLN A 5 -3.24 1.53 -20.15
C GLN A 5 -2.75 1.22 -18.73
N PRO A 6 -1.43 1.08 -18.53
CA PRO A 6 -0.88 0.91 -17.18
C PRO A 6 -1.20 2.12 -16.30
N ILE A 7 -1.33 1.85 -15.01
CA ILE A 7 -1.53 2.88 -14.00
C ILE A 7 -0.19 3.31 -13.43
N ILE A 8 -0.04 4.60 -13.14
CA ILE A 8 1.03 5.12 -12.30
C ILE A 8 0.41 5.51 -10.98
N ALA A 9 0.95 5.01 -9.88
CA ALA A 9 0.55 5.41 -8.54
C ALA A 9 1.44 6.57 -8.06
N PHE A 10 0.89 7.43 -7.23
CA PHE A 10 1.60 8.60 -6.69
C PHE A 10 1.45 8.67 -5.18
N ALA A 11 2.52 9.08 -4.50
CA ALA A 11 2.49 9.42 -3.09
C ALA A 11 3.34 10.66 -2.87
N PRO A 12 2.90 11.62 -2.06
CA PRO A 12 3.69 12.82 -1.80
C PRO A 12 4.68 12.60 -0.65
N THR A 13 5.81 13.30 -0.68
CA THR A 13 6.73 13.34 0.44
C THR A 13 7.35 14.72 0.60
N ARG A 14 7.50 15.16 1.84
CA ARG A 14 8.33 16.30 2.20
C ARG A 14 9.73 15.88 2.64
N LYS A 15 9.96 14.58 2.74
CA LYS A 15 11.17 14.01 3.34
C LYS A 15 11.75 12.95 2.41
N PRO A 16 12.29 13.36 1.23
CA PRO A 16 12.67 12.36 0.22
C PRO A 16 13.70 11.33 0.71
N SER A 17 14.66 11.72 1.55
CA SER A 17 15.63 10.76 2.09
C SER A 17 14.99 9.71 2.98
N ARG A 18 14.05 10.12 3.84
CA ARG A 18 13.31 9.18 4.70
C ARG A 18 12.36 8.32 3.88
N ALA A 19 11.68 8.91 2.90
CA ALA A 19 10.80 8.18 2.00
C ALA A 19 11.59 7.12 1.23
N LYS A 20 12.77 7.46 0.72
CA LYS A 20 13.62 6.51 0.02
C LYS A 20 13.94 5.29 0.89
N LYS A 21 14.39 5.51 2.12
CA LYS A 21 14.68 4.42 3.06
C LYS A 21 13.45 3.59 3.36
N PHE A 22 12.33 4.25 3.58
CA PHE A 22 11.10 3.55 3.92
C PHE A 22 10.62 2.67 2.77
N TYR A 23 10.43 3.25 1.60
CA TYR A 23 9.88 2.50 0.47
C TYR A 23 10.87 1.46 -0.08
N ALA A 24 12.15 1.77 -0.16
CA ALA A 24 13.15 0.83 -0.67
C ALA A 24 13.55 -0.22 0.36
N ASN A 25 13.87 0.18 1.59
CA ASN A 25 14.45 -0.75 2.56
C ASN A 25 13.40 -1.36 3.49
N THR A 26 12.52 -0.55 4.04
CA THR A 26 11.49 -1.06 4.97
C THR A 26 10.43 -1.86 4.23
N LEU A 27 9.88 -1.33 3.14
CA LEU A 27 8.87 -2.01 2.35
C LEU A 27 9.46 -2.93 1.28
N GLY A 28 10.73 -2.76 0.94
CA GLY A 28 11.40 -3.64 -0.02
C GLY A 28 11.04 -3.40 -1.48
N LEU A 29 10.56 -2.20 -1.84
CA LEU A 29 10.27 -1.89 -3.23
C LEU A 29 11.55 -1.62 -4.01
N LYS A 30 11.53 -1.93 -5.30
CA LYS A 30 12.67 -1.69 -6.17
C LYS A 30 12.74 -0.22 -6.58
N LEU A 31 13.80 0.47 -6.18
CA LEU A 31 14.06 1.83 -6.64
C LEU A 31 14.60 1.76 -8.06
N VAL A 32 13.89 2.38 -9.00
CA VAL A 32 14.25 2.36 -10.43
C VAL A 32 15.08 3.58 -10.79
N SER A 33 14.67 4.75 -10.30
CA SER A 33 15.39 6.00 -10.57
C SER A 33 15.00 7.05 -9.54
N GLU A 34 15.78 8.12 -9.47
CA GLU A 34 15.47 9.26 -8.63
C GLU A 34 16.03 10.54 -9.24
N ASP A 35 15.33 11.63 -9.00
CA ASP A 35 15.79 12.98 -9.33
C ASP A 35 15.32 13.95 -8.25
N SER A 36 15.44 15.26 -8.50
CA SER A 36 15.02 16.26 -7.51
C SER A 36 13.50 16.35 -7.34
N PHE A 37 12.72 15.71 -8.21
CA PHE A 37 11.25 15.80 -8.18
C PHE A 37 10.61 14.56 -7.61
N ALA A 38 11.18 13.39 -7.82
CA ALA A 38 10.53 12.13 -7.45
C ALA A 38 11.51 10.98 -7.28
N LEU A 39 11.09 10.04 -6.43
CA LEU A 39 11.65 8.69 -6.37
C LEU A 39 10.71 7.79 -7.16
N VAL A 40 11.27 6.98 -8.04
CA VAL A 40 10.48 6.07 -8.87
C VAL A 40 10.73 4.64 -8.44
N PHE A 41 9.67 3.96 -8.02
CA PHE A 41 9.71 2.58 -7.59
C PHE A 41 8.91 1.69 -8.53
N GLU A 42 9.27 0.42 -8.57
CA GLU A 42 8.47 -0.62 -9.19
C GLU A 42 7.90 -1.52 -8.09
N ALA A 43 6.62 -1.75 -8.13
CA ALA A 43 5.92 -2.57 -7.14
C ALA A 43 4.86 -3.42 -7.84
N GLY A 44 5.11 -4.73 -7.93
CA GLY A 44 4.15 -5.67 -8.50
C GLY A 44 3.68 -5.33 -9.91
N GLY A 45 4.56 -4.79 -10.75
CA GLY A 45 4.23 -4.39 -12.11
C GLY A 45 3.66 -2.98 -12.24
N THR A 46 3.54 -2.25 -11.15
CA THR A 46 3.02 -0.87 -11.15
C THR A 46 4.14 0.11 -10.80
N MET A 47 4.23 1.19 -11.55
CA MET A 47 5.15 2.27 -11.21
C MET A 47 4.55 3.09 -10.07
N LEU A 48 5.35 3.32 -9.03
CA LEU A 48 5.01 4.23 -7.93
C LEU A 48 5.97 5.40 -7.96
N ARG A 49 5.43 6.60 -8.07
CA ARG A 49 6.22 7.83 -7.99
C ARG A 49 6.00 8.48 -6.63
N VAL A 50 7.05 8.59 -5.84
CA VAL A 50 7.01 9.31 -4.57
C VAL A 50 7.53 10.71 -4.86
N VAL A 51 6.61 11.67 -4.92
CA VAL A 51 6.86 13.02 -5.44
C VAL A 51 7.21 13.96 -4.29
N THR A 52 8.30 14.72 -4.46
CA THR A 52 8.70 15.74 -3.49
C THR A 52 7.77 16.94 -3.58
N VAL A 53 7.16 17.29 -2.45
CA VAL A 53 6.29 18.47 -2.33
C VAL A 53 6.80 19.36 -1.21
N GLN A 54 6.48 20.65 -1.28
CA GLN A 54 6.90 21.62 -0.26
C GLN A 54 5.96 21.62 0.94
N GLU A 55 4.67 21.43 0.70
CA GLU A 55 3.66 21.38 1.75
C GLU A 55 2.84 20.14 1.62
N LEU A 56 2.52 19.52 2.76
CA LEU A 56 1.77 18.28 2.78
C LEU A 56 0.94 18.19 4.05
N THR A 57 -0.38 18.10 3.86
CA THR A 57 -1.29 17.65 4.90
C THR A 57 -1.73 16.24 4.49
N PRO A 58 -1.34 15.21 5.22
CA PRO A 58 -1.73 13.84 4.85
C PRO A 58 -3.23 13.68 4.77
N ALA A 59 -3.69 12.94 3.77
CA ALA A 59 -5.11 12.63 3.64
C ALA A 59 -5.57 11.78 4.82
N GLY A 60 -6.80 11.98 5.29
CA GLY A 60 -7.38 11.19 6.36
C GLY A 60 -7.92 9.85 5.90
N TYR A 61 -7.39 9.31 4.81
CA TYR A 61 -7.83 8.04 4.23
C TYR A 61 -6.64 7.35 3.54
N THR A 62 -6.79 6.07 3.22
CA THR A 62 -5.75 5.28 2.55
C THR A 62 -5.48 5.82 1.15
N ILE A 63 -4.21 6.11 0.86
CA ILE A 63 -3.82 6.58 -0.47
C ILE A 63 -3.15 5.49 -1.31
N LEU A 64 -2.64 4.44 -0.68
CA LEU A 64 -1.88 3.41 -1.35
C LEU A 64 -1.99 2.12 -0.54
N GLY A 65 -2.15 1.00 -1.23
CA GLY A 65 -2.25 -0.29 -0.55
C GLY A 65 -1.68 -1.42 -1.39
N TRP A 66 -1.36 -2.51 -0.72
CA TRP A 66 -0.87 -3.73 -1.34
C TRP A 66 -1.82 -4.88 -1.08
N ILE A 67 -2.06 -5.70 -2.10
CA ILE A 67 -2.72 -6.98 -1.94
C ILE A 67 -1.65 -8.00 -1.56
N VAL A 68 -1.83 -8.67 -0.44
CA VAL A 68 -0.87 -9.65 0.06
C VAL A 68 -1.54 -11.01 0.28
N PRO A 69 -0.81 -12.11 0.05
CA PRO A 69 -1.42 -13.44 0.22
C PRO A 69 -1.55 -13.87 1.67
N ARG A 70 -0.71 -13.37 2.57
CA ARG A 70 -0.66 -13.75 3.99
C ARG A 70 -0.39 -12.53 4.84
N ILE A 71 -1.47 -11.82 5.17
CA ILE A 71 -1.36 -10.51 5.83
C ILE A 71 -0.68 -10.58 7.21
N ALA A 72 -0.99 -11.62 8.01
CA ALA A 72 -0.39 -11.75 9.33
C ALA A 72 1.13 -11.87 9.25
N GLN A 73 1.64 -12.66 8.32
CA GLN A 73 3.08 -12.82 8.12
C GLN A 73 3.73 -11.53 7.64
N THR A 74 3.07 -10.82 6.73
CA THR A 74 3.56 -9.54 6.22
C THR A 74 3.62 -8.50 7.33
N ILE A 75 2.57 -8.43 8.16
CA ILE A 75 2.55 -7.52 9.32
C ILE A 75 3.72 -7.83 10.26
N GLN A 76 3.94 -9.10 10.59
CA GLN A 76 5.01 -9.49 11.49
C GLN A 76 6.38 -9.13 10.91
N ALA A 77 6.58 -9.33 9.61
CA ALA A 77 7.83 -8.95 8.95
C ALA A 77 8.05 -7.43 8.99
N LEU A 78 7.01 -6.64 8.75
CA LEU A 78 7.11 -5.18 8.82
C LEU A 78 7.30 -4.68 10.25
N LYS A 79 6.67 -5.32 11.23
CA LYS A 79 6.88 -4.98 12.64
C LYS A 79 8.34 -5.21 13.06
N ARG A 80 8.98 -6.25 12.57
CA ARG A 80 10.43 -6.47 12.81
C ARG A 80 11.27 -5.35 12.22
N ARG A 81 10.76 -4.66 11.22
CA ARG A 81 11.41 -3.47 10.61
C ARG A 81 10.88 -2.17 11.21
N ARG A 82 10.25 -2.25 12.39
CA ARG A 82 9.77 -1.11 13.18
C ARG A 82 8.59 -0.36 12.55
N VAL A 83 7.84 -0.98 11.67
CA VAL A 83 6.57 -0.44 11.21
C VAL A 83 5.54 -0.63 12.31
N LYS A 84 4.81 0.45 12.63
CA LYS A 84 3.77 0.43 13.64
C LYS A 84 2.41 0.40 12.95
N PHE A 85 1.62 -0.62 13.23
CA PHE A 85 0.28 -0.72 12.68
C PHE A 85 -0.71 0.07 13.51
N GLN A 86 -1.62 0.75 12.83
CA GLN A 86 -2.53 1.70 13.44
C GLN A 86 -3.74 1.00 14.06
N ARG A 87 -4.25 1.57 15.15
CA ARG A 87 -5.46 1.12 15.79
C ARG A 87 -6.46 2.27 15.82
N TYR A 88 -7.73 1.93 15.54
CA TYR A 88 -8.80 2.92 15.46
C TYR A 88 -9.88 2.58 16.50
N PRO A 89 -10.28 3.53 17.37
CA PRO A 89 -11.22 3.24 18.46
C PRO A 89 -12.59 2.76 17.99
N TRP A 90 -13.00 3.17 16.79
CA TRP A 90 -14.30 2.81 16.23
C TRP A 90 -14.30 1.48 15.48
N MET A 91 -13.15 0.81 15.41
CA MET A 91 -12.97 -0.35 14.54
C MET A 91 -12.59 -1.56 15.38
N GLU A 92 -13.19 -2.70 15.08
CA GLU A 92 -12.85 -3.95 15.72
C GLU A 92 -11.63 -4.55 15.01
N GLN A 93 -10.50 -4.56 15.70
CA GLN A 93 -9.23 -5.04 15.15
C GLN A 93 -8.65 -6.10 16.08
N ASP A 94 -8.00 -7.11 15.48
CA ASP A 94 -7.33 -8.16 16.27
C ASP A 94 -6.00 -7.66 16.85
N LYS A 95 -5.22 -8.57 17.45
CA LYS A 95 -3.95 -8.23 18.09
C LYS A 95 -2.94 -7.61 17.14
N LEU A 96 -3.00 -7.95 15.85
CA LEU A 96 -2.09 -7.44 14.83
C LEU A 96 -2.60 -6.15 14.19
N GLY A 97 -3.79 -5.68 14.57
CA GLY A 97 -4.40 -4.52 13.96
C GLY A 97 -5.25 -4.84 12.74
N ILE A 98 -5.56 -6.11 12.51
CA ILE A 98 -6.33 -6.53 11.36
C ILE A 98 -7.83 -6.34 11.62
N TRP A 99 -8.48 -5.64 10.69
CA TRP A 99 -9.93 -5.56 10.61
C TRP A 99 -10.41 -6.52 9.52
N THR A 100 -11.43 -7.29 9.83
CA THR A 100 -12.04 -8.21 8.85
C THR A 100 -13.35 -7.63 8.37
N SER A 101 -13.47 -7.43 7.06
CA SER A 101 -14.67 -6.89 6.44
C SER A 101 -15.80 -7.93 6.40
N PRO A 102 -17.05 -7.51 6.14
CA PRO A 102 -18.16 -8.47 5.99
C PRO A 102 -17.92 -9.51 4.90
N SER A 103 -17.19 -9.17 3.84
CA SER A 103 -16.85 -10.11 2.76
C SER A 103 -15.68 -11.05 3.11
N GLY A 104 -15.06 -10.88 4.28
CA GLY A 104 -13.94 -11.69 4.71
C GLY A 104 -12.57 -11.15 4.32
N ALA A 105 -12.49 -9.98 3.72
CA ALA A 105 -11.21 -9.34 3.45
C ALA A 105 -10.57 -8.87 4.76
N LYS A 106 -9.27 -9.04 4.87
CA LYS A 106 -8.49 -8.64 6.05
C LYS A 106 -7.62 -7.45 5.67
N ILE A 107 -7.72 -6.38 6.46
CA ILE A 107 -7.05 -5.13 6.16
C ILE A 107 -6.34 -4.62 7.41
N ALA A 108 -5.13 -4.08 7.23
CA ALA A 108 -4.39 -3.42 8.30
C ALA A 108 -3.73 -2.16 7.74
N TRP A 109 -3.56 -1.16 8.59
CA TRP A 109 -3.09 0.18 8.18
C TRP A 109 -1.83 0.57 8.91
N PHE A 110 -0.97 1.31 8.20
CA PHE A 110 0.24 1.88 8.76
C PHE A 110 0.54 3.20 8.05
N HIS A 111 1.51 3.95 8.57
CA HIS A 111 1.88 5.24 7.99
C HIS A 111 3.26 5.17 7.37
N ASP A 112 3.46 5.95 6.30
CA ASP A 112 4.80 6.24 5.83
C ASP A 112 5.42 7.38 6.67
N PRO A 113 6.69 7.78 6.42
CA PRO A 113 7.33 8.83 7.22
C PRO A 113 6.65 10.19 7.16
N ASP A 114 5.84 10.46 6.14
CA ASP A 114 5.09 11.71 6.01
C ASP A 114 3.70 11.65 6.65
N GLY A 115 3.31 10.50 7.19
CA GLY A 115 1.98 10.31 7.76
C GLY A 115 0.93 9.92 6.74
N ASN A 116 1.30 9.60 5.51
CA ASN A 116 0.37 9.06 4.53
C ASN A 116 -0.13 7.71 5.01
N ILE A 117 -1.44 7.47 4.87
CA ILE A 117 -2.05 6.21 5.28
C ILE A 117 -1.89 5.18 4.17
N LEU A 118 -1.26 4.07 4.53
CA LEU A 118 -1.02 2.93 3.66
C LEU A 118 -1.74 1.70 4.22
N SER A 119 -2.02 0.72 3.37
CA SER A 119 -2.72 -0.48 3.82
C SER A 119 -2.18 -1.77 3.22
N LEU A 120 -2.42 -2.86 3.93
CA LEU A 120 -2.30 -4.22 3.41
C LEU A 120 -3.69 -4.82 3.36
N THR A 121 -3.99 -5.55 2.31
CA THR A 121 -5.26 -6.26 2.16
C THR A 121 -5.01 -7.69 1.72
N GLN A 122 -5.59 -8.62 2.47
CA GLN A 122 -5.69 -10.02 2.05
C GLN A 122 -7.16 -10.29 1.75
N PHE A 123 -7.48 -10.51 0.48
CA PHE A 123 -8.85 -10.83 0.12
C PHE A 123 -9.23 -12.23 0.59
N ALA A 124 -10.50 -12.44 0.87
CA ALA A 124 -11.03 -13.78 1.08
C ALA A 124 -10.71 -14.65 -0.13
N GLN A 125 -10.50 -15.94 0.10
CA GLN A 125 -10.05 -16.87 -0.97
C GLN A 125 -10.92 -16.79 -2.21
N ASN A 126 -12.24 -16.67 -2.05
CA ASN A 126 -13.18 -16.57 -3.17
C ASN A 126 -12.96 -15.28 -3.97
N GLU A 127 -12.72 -14.15 -3.29
CA GLU A 127 -12.45 -12.87 -3.94
C GLU A 127 -11.11 -12.88 -4.65
N SER A 128 -10.08 -13.45 -4.05
CA SER A 128 -8.78 -13.61 -4.66
C SER A 128 -8.86 -14.44 -5.94
N SER A 129 -9.61 -15.55 -5.90
CA SER A 129 -9.82 -16.41 -7.07
C SER A 129 -10.55 -15.66 -8.17
N ARG A 130 -11.59 -14.91 -7.83
CA ARG A 130 -12.33 -14.08 -8.80
C ARG A 130 -11.45 -13.00 -9.41
N THR A 131 -10.64 -12.34 -8.61
CA THR A 131 -9.70 -11.32 -9.09
C THR A 131 -8.70 -11.91 -10.06
N ARG A 132 -8.14 -13.08 -9.76
CA ARG A 132 -7.21 -13.75 -10.68
C ARG A 132 -7.85 -14.14 -11.99
N LYS A 133 -9.07 -14.70 -11.95
CA LYS A 133 -9.82 -15.03 -13.17
C LYS A 133 -10.09 -13.79 -14.00
N LYS A 134 -10.38 -12.68 -13.38
CA LYS A 134 -10.71 -11.43 -14.05
C LYS A 134 -9.51 -10.68 -14.60
N ARG A 135 -8.29 -11.02 -14.19
CA ARG A 135 -7.08 -10.47 -14.82
C ARG A 135 -6.94 -10.91 -16.28
N ALA A 136 -7.51 -12.05 -16.65
CA ALA A 136 -7.54 -12.51 -18.03
C ALA A 136 -8.70 -11.91 -18.81
N LEU A 137 -9.57 -11.11 -18.18
CA LEU A 137 -10.75 -10.48 -18.78
C LEU A 137 -10.64 -8.97 -18.63
N PRO A 138 -11.55 -8.18 -19.28
CA PRO A 138 -11.61 -6.75 -19.02
C PRO A 138 -11.67 -6.47 -17.53
N ALA A 139 -10.96 -5.41 -17.12
CA ALA A 139 -10.79 -5.06 -15.73
C ALA A 139 -12.13 -4.89 -15.01
N ARG A 140 -12.21 -5.43 -13.81
CA ARG A 140 -13.32 -5.18 -12.91
C ARG A 140 -12.80 -4.50 -11.65
N ARG A 141 -13.68 -3.71 -11.05
CA ARG A 141 -13.35 -3.02 -9.83
C ARG A 141 -13.10 -4.02 -8.70
N VAL A 142 -11.98 -3.84 -8.02
CA VAL A 142 -11.65 -4.55 -6.79
C VAL A 142 -12.11 -3.68 -5.63
N PRO A 143 -12.77 -4.25 -4.62
CA PRO A 143 -13.21 -3.49 -3.44
C PRO A 143 -12.07 -2.80 -2.72
#